data_a07ea3ec15870cdd4cb2c98a385c6702
#
_entry.id   a07ea3ec15870cdd4cb2c98a385c6702
#
_cell.length_a   1.000
_cell.length_b   1.000
_cell.length_c   1.000
_cell.angle_alpha   90.00
_cell.angle_beta   90.00
_cell.angle_gamma   90.00
#
_symmetry.space_group_name_H-M   'P 1'
#
loop_
_entity.id
_entity.type
_entity.pdbx_description
1 polymer ?
#
loop_
_entity_poly.entity_id
_entity_poly.type
_entity_poly.pdbx_seq_one_letter_code
_entity_poly.pdbx_strand_id
1 'polypeptide(L)'
;MKKKLIAIAVGAAMAVPAVAMADISIYGRAHVSVDFLDDGADYSETNLSSNSSRLGFKGDHQINPNLNAFFQIEQEVLFGSDNGSSFNTRDTFVGLSGNFGAAQIGRFDSPFKVARGPANLFGDQVGDMRNLTRVGDARFDERYDNTIQYTTPDFGGFNAKLAYSVHEGQSVQLDDEGDALDSDSMSMSLNYAGGPLEASLAYEQAEEDTSRGERDGIRAAAAYKLTDAFKLVGFYQTIEYDDADASDLERDLWTSDVYGVGGEYKIASNTALKAMWMTRDADADDADADMWVVGVEHKLDKAVRVYANYAVLDNDDAIRMNPWSQGRSANPSSSDDAFGEQASAFTVGLRYDF
;
A
#
# COMPACT_ATOMS: atom_id res chain seq x y z
N MET A 1 8.80 35.10 -5.83
CA MET A 1 8.82 34.94 -7.29
C MET A 1 8.39 33.52 -7.75
N LYS A 2 8.56 32.47 -6.98
CA LYS A 2 8.23 31.06 -7.36
C LYS A 2 6.72 30.76 -7.47
N LYS A 3 5.87 31.43 -6.69
CA LYS A 3 4.41 31.24 -6.74
C LYS A 3 3.73 31.74 -8.01
N LYS A 4 4.34 32.68 -8.75
CA LYS A 4 3.81 33.18 -10.03
C LYS A 4 4.12 32.25 -11.21
N LEU A 5 5.14 31.41 -11.11
CA LEU A 5 5.50 30.45 -12.15
C LEU A 5 4.53 29.25 -12.22
N ILE A 6 4.01 28.82 -11.06
CA ILE A 6 3.03 27.70 -10.99
C ILE A 6 1.69 28.13 -11.59
N ALA A 7 1.24 29.36 -11.31
CA ALA A 7 0.01 29.90 -11.89
C ALA A 7 0.10 30.09 -13.43
N ILE A 8 1.29 30.39 -13.96
CA ILE A 8 1.53 30.51 -15.40
C ILE A 8 1.57 29.13 -16.07
N ALA A 9 2.12 28.10 -15.41
CA ALA A 9 2.15 26.73 -15.92
C ALA A 9 0.74 26.11 -16.02
N VAL A 10 -0.12 26.34 -15.02
CA VAL A 10 -1.52 25.90 -15.04
C VAL A 10 -2.33 26.68 -16.08
N GLY A 11 -2.10 27.99 -16.20
CA GLY A 11 -2.78 28.84 -17.21
C GLY A 11 -2.35 28.52 -18.65
N ALA A 12 -1.09 28.14 -18.87
CA ALA A 12 -0.59 27.78 -20.21
C ALA A 12 -1.11 26.40 -20.68
N ALA A 13 -1.36 25.47 -19.76
CA ALA A 13 -1.97 24.18 -20.08
C ALA A 13 -3.44 24.29 -20.55
N MET A 14 -4.11 25.41 -20.23
CA MET A 14 -5.51 25.68 -20.64
C MET A 14 -5.62 26.37 -22.03
N ALA A 15 -4.51 26.77 -22.66
CA ALA A 15 -4.50 27.52 -23.91
C ALA A 15 -4.09 26.69 -25.13
N VAL A 16 -4.08 25.37 -25.07
CA VAL A 16 -3.81 24.49 -26.21
C VAL A 16 -5.04 24.43 -27.12
N PRO A 17 -4.92 24.67 -28.45
CA PRO A 17 -6.06 24.55 -29.37
C PRO A 17 -6.57 23.10 -29.34
N ALA A 18 -7.89 22.95 -29.46
CA ALA A 18 -8.63 21.68 -29.42
C ALA A 18 -8.20 20.73 -30.57
N VAL A 19 -7.07 20.08 -30.40
CA VAL A 19 -6.66 18.92 -31.18
C VAL A 19 -6.93 17.72 -30.26
N ALA A 20 -7.96 16.93 -30.54
CA ALA A 20 -8.36 15.69 -29.87
C ALA A 20 -7.91 15.66 -28.40
N MET A 21 -8.63 16.40 -27.53
CA MET A 21 -8.22 16.53 -26.14
C MET A 21 -8.24 15.15 -25.49
N ALA A 22 -7.07 14.70 -25.03
CA ALA A 22 -7.02 13.66 -24.01
C ALA A 22 -7.98 14.07 -22.89
N ASP A 23 -8.86 13.18 -22.45
CA ASP A 23 -9.72 13.43 -21.29
C ASP A 23 -8.85 13.46 -20.03
N ILE A 24 -8.35 14.65 -19.70
CA ILE A 24 -7.52 14.85 -18.51
C ILE A 24 -8.45 15.13 -17.32
N SER A 25 -8.32 14.32 -16.29
CA SER A 25 -9.02 14.49 -15.01
C SER A 25 -8.05 14.79 -13.88
N ILE A 26 -8.46 15.69 -13.00
CA ILE A 26 -7.83 15.92 -11.71
C ILE A 26 -8.60 15.07 -10.71
N TYR A 27 -7.89 14.37 -9.85
CA TYR A 27 -8.47 13.58 -8.78
C TYR A 27 -7.64 13.71 -7.52
N GLY A 28 -8.19 13.33 -6.39
CA GLY A 28 -7.43 13.33 -5.16
C GLY A 28 -8.14 12.66 -4.01
N ARG A 29 -7.44 12.67 -2.89
CA ARG A 29 -7.93 12.21 -1.61
C ARG A 29 -7.39 13.10 -0.50
N ALA A 30 -8.29 13.64 0.30
CA ALA A 30 -7.97 14.21 1.60
C ALA A 30 -8.40 13.18 2.66
N HIS A 31 -7.44 12.57 3.36
CA HIS A 31 -7.68 11.55 4.36
C HIS A 31 -6.87 11.89 5.61
N VAL A 32 -7.56 12.29 6.66
CA VAL A 32 -6.97 12.76 7.91
C VAL A 32 -7.61 12.07 9.10
N SER A 33 -6.86 11.91 10.17
CA SER A 33 -7.38 11.35 11.42
C SER A 33 -6.73 12.00 12.64
N VAL A 34 -7.45 11.94 13.75
CA VAL A 34 -6.93 12.16 15.10
C VAL A 34 -6.79 10.78 15.73
N ASP A 35 -5.59 10.48 16.19
CA ASP A 35 -5.18 9.18 16.68
C ASP A 35 -4.69 9.30 18.11
N PHE A 36 -5.20 8.45 18.98
CA PHE A 36 -4.79 8.29 20.37
C PHE A 36 -3.98 7.00 20.43
N LEU A 37 -2.67 7.13 20.66
CA LEU A 37 -1.68 6.06 20.55
C LEU A 37 -1.11 5.74 21.92
N ASP A 38 -0.85 4.44 22.18
CA ASP A 38 -0.27 3.94 23.41
C ASP A 38 0.54 2.67 23.06
N ASP A 39 1.85 2.66 23.31
CA ASP A 39 2.73 1.53 23.02
C ASP A 39 2.85 0.51 24.16
N GLY A 40 2.09 0.72 25.22
CA GLY A 40 2.12 -0.14 26.42
C GLY A 40 3.29 0.16 27.38
N ALA A 41 4.21 1.06 26.99
CA ALA A 41 5.37 1.45 27.77
C ALA A 41 5.40 2.99 27.97
N ASP A 42 6.44 3.66 27.49
CA ASP A 42 6.68 5.09 27.77
C ASP A 42 5.99 6.05 26.78
N TYR A 43 5.48 5.56 25.63
CA TYR A 43 4.87 6.41 24.62
C TYR A 43 3.33 6.35 24.67
N SER A 44 2.72 7.49 25.01
CA SER A 44 1.26 7.67 24.91
C SER A 44 0.94 9.10 24.48
N GLU A 45 0.41 9.30 23.27
CA GLU A 45 0.17 10.63 22.70
C GLU A 45 -1.07 10.69 21.80
N THR A 46 -1.49 11.93 21.54
CA THR A 46 -2.49 12.26 20.53
C THR A 46 -1.84 12.84 19.29
N ASN A 47 -2.02 12.21 18.14
CA ASN A 47 -1.46 12.64 16.87
C ASN A 47 -2.53 13.05 15.85
N LEU A 48 -2.19 13.99 14.97
CA LEU A 48 -2.93 14.30 13.76
C LEU A 48 -2.20 13.70 12.56
N SER A 49 -2.86 12.80 11.83
CA SER A 49 -2.26 12.09 10.71
C SER A 49 -2.88 12.46 9.37
N SER A 50 -2.03 12.55 8.34
CA SER A 50 -2.44 12.50 6.94
C SER A 50 -2.23 11.07 6.42
N ASN A 51 -3.31 10.43 6.00
CA ASN A 51 -3.36 8.99 5.74
C ASN A 51 -3.25 8.70 4.24
N SER A 52 -2.03 8.81 3.69
CA SER A 52 -1.79 8.67 2.24
C SER A 52 -2.67 9.60 1.39
N SER A 53 -2.88 10.83 1.86
CA SER A 53 -3.59 11.87 1.11
C SER A 53 -2.81 12.23 -0.14
N ARG A 54 -3.52 12.58 -1.23
CA ARG A 54 -2.90 12.73 -2.55
C ARG A 54 -3.65 13.66 -3.47
N LEU A 55 -2.92 14.17 -4.45
CA LEU A 55 -3.44 14.88 -5.61
C LEU A 55 -2.86 14.25 -6.87
N GLY A 56 -3.67 14.01 -7.88
CA GLY A 56 -3.24 13.37 -9.12
C GLY A 56 -3.87 13.95 -10.36
N PHE A 57 -3.17 13.74 -11.46
CA PHE A 57 -3.61 14.01 -12.83
C PHE A 57 -3.55 12.69 -13.59
N LYS A 58 -4.60 12.36 -14.30
CA LYS A 58 -4.62 11.20 -15.20
C LYS A 58 -5.35 11.55 -16.47
N GLY A 59 -5.00 10.89 -17.55
CA GLY A 59 -5.67 11.07 -18.83
C GLY A 59 -5.45 9.90 -19.74
N ASP A 60 -6.34 9.79 -20.71
CA ASP A 60 -6.25 8.83 -21.80
C ASP A 60 -6.49 9.51 -23.14
N HIS A 61 -5.93 8.92 -24.17
CA HIS A 61 -6.06 9.38 -25.54
C HIS A 61 -6.22 8.18 -26.48
N GLN A 62 -7.36 8.13 -27.15
CA GLN A 62 -7.61 7.09 -28.16
C GLN A 62 -6.81 7.38 -29.44
N ILE A 63 -5.79 6.56 -29.72
CA ILE A 63 -4.98 6.64 -30.94
C ILE A 63 -5.75 6.08 -32.13
N ASN A 64 -6.43 4.94 -31.91
CA ASN A 64 -7.33 4.30 -32.88
C ASN A 64 -8.31 3.37 -32.11
N PRO A 65 -9.32 2.73 -32.77
CA PRO A 65 -10.33 1.93 -32.09
C PRO A 65 -9.80 0.78 -31.19
N ASN A 66 -8.55 0.35 -31.41
CA ASN A 66 -7.93 -0.77 -30.69
C ASN A 66 -6.73 -0.37 -29.83
N LEU A 67 -6.39 0.92 -29.77
CA LEU A 67 -5.21 1.40 -29.07
C LEU A 67 -5.44 2.74 -28.39
N ASN A 68 -5.22 2.78 -27.07
CA ASN A 68 -5.22 3.99 -26.26
C ASN A 68 -3.85 4.23 -25.64
N ALA A 69 -3.42 5.48 -25.56
CA ALA A 69 -2.34 5.91 -24.66
C ALA A 69 -2.96 6.43 -23.37
N PHE A 70 -2.31 6.18 -22.23
CA PHE A 70 -2.76 6.70 -20.94
C PHE A 70 -1.57 7.14 -20.10
N PHE A 71 -1.81 8.02 -19.14
CA PHE A 71 -0.81 8.43 -18.16
C PHE A 71 -1.44 8.74 -16.80
N GLN A 72 -0.62 8.70 -15.76
CA GLN A 72 -0.95 9.18 -14.42
C GLN A 72 0.26 9.89 -13.83
N ILE A 73 0.01 10.97 -13.08
CA ILE A 73 0.99 11.65 -12.22
C ILE A 73 0.30 11.86 -10.87
N GLU A 74 0.79 11.23 -9.82
CA GLU A 74 0.23 11.33 -8.48
C GLU A 74 1.29 11.82 -7.49
N GLN A 75 0.91 12.76 -6.63
CA GLN A 75 1.75 13.29 -5.57
C GLN A 75 1.07 13.10 -4.21
N GLU A 76 1.82 12.72 -3.21
CA GLU A 76 1.35 12.73 -1.83
C GLU A 76 1.17 14.17 -1.35
N VAL A 77 0.14 14.40 -0.53
CA VAL A 77 -0.15 15.70 0.10
C VAL A 77 -0.22 15.48 1.61
N LEU A 78 0.64 16.15 2.36
CA LEU A 78 0.63 16.07 3.81
C LEU A 78 -0.25 17.18 4.40
N PHE A 79 -1.28 16.79 5.15
CA PHE A 79 -2.14 17.69 5.91
C PHE A 79 -1.61 17.76 7.36
N GLY A 80 -1.28 18.95 7.82
CA GLY A 80 -0.88 19.16 9.24
C GLY A 80 0.61 18.95 9.54
N SER A 81 1.42 18.64 8.53
CA SER A 81 2.88 18.54 8.68
C SER A 81 3.58 19.47 7.70
N ASP A 82 4.64 20.14 8.16
CA ASP A 82 5.47 21.05 7.39
C ASP A 82 6.94 20.54 7.29
N ASN A 83 7.17 19.26 7.53
CA ASN A 83 8.50 18.63 7.53
C ASN A 83 9.18 18.58 6.14
N GLY A 84 9.21 19.71 5.45
CA GLY A 84 10.15 20.01 4.36
C GLY A 84 9.81 19.49 2.97
N SER A 85 9.04 18.44 2.77
CA SER A 85 8.55 18.05 1.46
C SER A 85 7.10 17.59 1.51
N SER A 86 6.21 18.49 1.12
CA SER A 86 4.76 18.24 1.07
C SER A 86 4.35 17.37 -0.11
N PHE A 87 5.26 17.04 -1.03
CA PHE A 87 4.98 16.32 -2.26
C PHE A 87 6.01 15.20 -2.47
N ASN A 88 5.59 13.97 -2.23
CA ASN A 88 6.35 12.78 -2.59
C ASN A 88 5.70 12.12 -3.81
N THR A 89 6.52 11.71 -4.78
CA THR A 89 6.04 11.04 -5.99
C THR A 89 5.42 9.70 -5.63
N ARG A 90 4.16 9.53 -6.03
CA ARG A 90 3.40 8.28 -5.94
C ARG A 90 3.31 7.64 -7.33
N ASP A 91 2.18 7.03 -7.69
CA ASP A 91 2.02 6.36 -8.98
C ASP A 91 2.13 7.35 -10.14
N THR A 92 3.23 7.26 -10.86
CA THR A 92 3.56 8.14 -11.99
C THR A 92 4.06 7.30 -13.14
N PHE A 93 3.26 7.19 -14.21
CA PHE A 93 3.54 6.31 -15.33
C PHE A 93 2.86 6.78 -16.63
N VAL A 94 3.32 6.19 -17.74
CA VAL A 94 2.70 6.29 -19.05
C VAL A 94 2.55 4.88 -19.64
N GLY A 95 1.52 4.65 -20.44
CA GLY A 95 1.28 3.33 -20.99
C GLY A 95 0.41 3.31 -22.24
N LEU A 96 0.28 2.12 -22.81
CA LEU A 96 -0.60 1.78 -23.92
C LEU A 96 -1.55 0.66 -23.52
N SER A 97 -2.80 0.75 -23.94
CA SER A 97 -3.80 -0.30 -23.70
C SER A 97 -4.62 -0.59 -24.94
N GLY A 98 -5.13 -1.80 -25.03
CA GLY A 98 -5.95 -2.24 -26.16
C GLY A 98 -6.47 -3.67 -25.94
N ASN A 99 -6.84 -4.36 -27.04
CA ASN A 99 -7.31 -5.75 -26.97
C ASN A 99 -6.26 -6.72 -26.43
N PHE A 100 -4.97 -6.32 -26.44
CA PHE A 100 -3.87 -7.10 -25.88
C PHE A 100 -3.71 -6.94 -24.36
N GLY A 101 -4.50 -6.09 -23.70
CA GLY A 101 -4.33 -5.69 -22.32
C GLY A 101 -3.69 -4.31 -22.19
N ALA A 102 -2.81 -4.11 -21.22
CA ALA A 102 -2.11 -2.85 -20.99
C ALA A 102 -0.63 -3.07 -20.67
N ALA A 103 0.21 -2.19 -21.19
CA ALA A 103 1.62 -2.10 -20.84
C ALA A 103 1.93 -0.68 -20.36
N GLN A 104 2.66 -0.55 -19.26
CA GLN A 104 3.01 0.75 -18.67
C GLN A 104 4.44 0.77 -18.16
N ILE A 105 5.02 1.96 -18.11
CA ILE A 105 6.40 2.20 -17.64
C ILE A 105 6.37 3.41 -16.70
N GLY A 106 7.08 3.32 -15.58
CA GLY A 106 7.20 4.41 -14.62
C GLY A 106 7.43 3.92 -13.19
N ARG A 107 6.84 4.65 -12.24
CA ARG A 107 6.83 4.33 -10.82
C ARG A 107 5.39 4.05 -10.38
N PHE A 108 5.13 2.89 -9.79
CA PHE A 108 3.78 2.53 -9.33
C PHE A 108 3.80 1.34 -8.36
N ASP A 109 2.66 1.14 -7.68
CA ASP A 109 2.46 0.03 -6.75
C ASP A 109 2.68 -1.32 -7.43
N SER A 110 3.48 -2.21 -6.82
CA SER A 110 3.76 -3.54 -7.35
C SER A 110 2.50 -4.41 -7.42
N PRO A 111 2.44 -5.41 -8.32
CA PRO A 111 1.38 -6.42 -8.31
C PRO A 111 1.17 -7.09 -6.96
N PHE A 112 2.25 -7.40 -6.23
CA PHE A 112 2.22 -7.96 -4.88
C PHE A 112 1.53 -7.02 -3.87
N LYS A 113 1.87 -5.74 -3.89
CA LYS A 113 1.24 -4.73 -3.06
C LYS A 113 -0.27 -4.63 -3.30
N VAL A 114 -0.68 -4.63 -4.56
CA VAL A 114 -2.09 -4.52 -4.94
C VAL A 114 -2.88 -5.76 -4.55
N ALA A 115 -2.24 -6.93 -4.53
CA ALA A 115 -2.88 -8.23 -4.24
C ALA A 115 -3.53 -8.33 -2.85
N ARG A 116 -3.14 -7.50 -1.86
CA ARG A 116 -3.83 -7.45 -0.56
C ARG A 116 -5.25 -6.86 -0.63
N GLY A 117 -5.60 -6.21 -1.76
CA GLY A 117 -6.83 -5.43 -1.94
C GLY A 117 -8.11 -6.09 -1.45
N PRO A 118 -8.41 -7.36 -1.80
CA PRO A 118 -9.62 -8.05 -1.35
C PRO A 118 -9.79 -8.09 0.17
N ALA A 119 -8.70 -8.29 0.93
CA ALA A 119 -8.72 -8.41 2.39
C ALA A 119 -8.50 -7.09 3.15
N ASN A 120 -8.16 -6.01 2.46
CA ASN A 120 -7.75 -4.74 3.08
C ASN A 120 -8.93 -3.93 3.62
N LEU A 121 -9.37 -4.22 4.85
CA LEU A 121 -10.51 -3.56 5.50
C LEU A 121 -10.15 -2.19 6.12
N PHE A 122 -8.90 -2.00 6.59
CA PHE A 122 -8.43 -0.84 7.35
C PHE A 122 -7.24 -0.11 6.68
N GLY A 123 -7.12 -0.19 5.36
CA GLY A 123 -6.01 0.41 4.62
C GLY A 123 -5.84 1.91 4.85
N ASP A 124 -4.60 2.33 5.12
CA ASP A 124 -4.19 3.69 5.47
C ASP A 124 -4.83 4.20 6.79
N GLN A 125 -5.22 3.31 7.71
CA GLN A 125 -5.84 3.65 9.00
C GLN A 125 -5.08 2.97 10.14
N VAL A 126 -5.38 3.32 11.37
CA VAL A 126 -5.00 2.49 12.52
C VAL A 126 -5.56 1.08 12.31
N GLY A 127 -4.71 0.06 12.52
CA GLY A 127 -5.03 -1.34 12.24
C GLY A 127 -4.84 -1.75 10.77
N ASP A 128 -4.09 -0.97 9.98
CA ASP A 128 -3.67 -1.39 8.63
C ASP A 128 -2.87 -2.70 8.72
N MET A 129 -3.24 -3.69 7.90
CA MET A 129 -2.56 -5.00 7.86
C MET A 129 -1.05 -4.91 7.63
N ARG A 130 -0.58 -3.83 6.99
CA ARG A 130 0.84 -3.58 6.76
C ARG A 130 1.65 -3.40 8.04
N ASN A 131 1.01 -3.14 9.17
CA ASN A 131 1.72 -3.12 10.45
C ASN A 131 2.29 -4.50 10.82
N LEU A 132 1.74 -5.60 10.31
CA LEU A 132 2.28 -6.96 10.44
C LEU A 132 3.00 -7.44 9.18
N THR A 133 2.55 -7.04 7.98
CA THR A 133 3.05 -7.58 6.70
C THR A 133 4.25 -6.83 6.14
N ARG A 134 4.66 -5.69 6.73
CA ARG A 134 5.73 -4.82 6.24
C ARG A 134 6.70 -4.49 7.36
N VAL A 135 7.50 -5.47 7.73
CA VAL A 135 8.37 -5.42 8.89
C VAL A 135 9.83 -5.52 8.46
N GLY A 136 10.70 -4.74 9.12
CA GLY A 136 12.13 -4.75 8.87
C GLY A 136 12.50 -4.39 7.43
N ASP A 137 13.59 -4.91 6.96
CA ASP A 137 14.10 -4.72 5.62
C ASP A 137 13.48 -5.72 4.62
N ALA A 138 13.00 -6.88 5.08
CA ALA A 138 12.24 -7.86 4.29
C ALA A 138 10.80 -7.39 3.94
N ARG A 139 10.56 -6.10 3.91
CA ARG A 139 9.22 -5.55 3.66
C ARG A 139 8.88 -5.47 2.19
N PHE A 140 7.70 -5.94 1.88
CA PHE A 140 7.03 -5.75 0.60
C PHE A 140 6.01 -4.59 0.71
N ASP A 141 5.07 -4.47 -0.22
CA ASP A 141 4.13 -3.35 -0.34
C ASP A 141 4.78 -2.07 -0.86
N GLU A 142 5.71 -2.23 -1.76
CA GLU A 142 6.48 -1.13 -2.32
C GLU A 142 5.87 -0.58 -3.62
N ARG A 143 6.33 0.60 -3.93
CA ARG A 143 6.14 1.27 -5.20
C ARG A 143 7.51 1.35 -5.83
N TYR A 144 7.76 0.45 -6.77
CA TYR A 144 9.05 0.37 -7.42
C TYR A 144 9.26 1.48 -8.44
N ASP A 145 10.47 1.98 -8.50
CA ASP A 145 10.97 2.87 -9.55
C ASP A 145 11.35 2.07 -10.80
N ASN A 146 11.50 2.76 -11.93
CA ASN A 146 12.01 2.20 -13.17
C ASN A 146 11.32 0.89 -13.61
N THR A 147 10.02 0.77 -13.38
CA THR A 147 9.26 -0.46 -13.55
C THR A 147 8.55 -0.51 -14.90
N ILE A 148 8.60 -1.68 -15.54
CA ILE A 148 7.77 -2.04 -16.69
C ILE A 148 6.74 -3.04 -16.21
N GLN A 149 5.44 -2.82 -16.51
CA GLN A 149 4.37 -3.75 -16.16
C GLN A 149 3.50 -4.06 -17.36
N TYR A 150 3.14 -5.33 -17.49
CA TYR A 150 2.07 -5.79 -18.37
C TYR A 150 0.89 -6.29 -17.55
N THR A 151 -0.32 -5.94 -18.00
CA THR A 151 -1.59 -6.44 -17.45
C THR A 151 -2.36 -7.10 -18.59
N THR A 152 -2.76 -8.37 -18.42
CA THR A 152 -3.56 -9.09 -19.42
C THR A 152 -4.95 -8.45 -19.59
N PRO A 153 -5.63 -8.71 -20.70
CA PRO A 153 -7.08 -8.51 -20.77
C PRO A 153 -7.80 -9.28 -19.67
N ASP A 154 -9.07 -8.89 -19.42
CA ASP A 154 -9.96 -9.67 -18.56
C ASP A 154 -10.45 -10.93 -19.31
N PHE A 155 -10.31 -12.09 -18.67
CA PHE A 155 -10.75 -13.39 -19.16
C PHE A 155 -11.82 -13.98 -18.25
N GLY A 156 -13.01 -13.40 -18.27
CA GLY A 156 -14.15 -13.91 -17.47
C GLY A 156 -13.98 -13.65 -15.97
N GLY A 157 -13.45 -12.48 -15.63
CA GLY A 157 -13.13 -12.04 -14.27
C GLY A 157 -11.68 -12.30 -13.85
N PHE A 158 -10.87 -13.00 -14.66
CA PHE A 158 -9.45 -13.21 -14.38
C PHE A 158 -8.59 -12.20 -15.14
N ASN A 159 -7.59 -11.65 -14.46
CA ASN A 159 -6.48 -10.94 -15.07
C ASN A 159 -5.16 -11.27 -14.35
N ALA A 160 -4.05 -11.17 -15.08
CA ALA A 160 -2.72 -11.29 -14.52
C ALA A 160 -1.94 -9.99 -14.71
N LYS A 161 -1.04 -9.70 -13.77
CA LYS A 161 -0.07 -8.62 -13.87
C LYS A 161 1.33 -9.20 -13.73
N LEU A 162 2.26 -8.66 -14.51
CA LEU A 162 3.68 -9.00 -14.47
C LEU A 162 4.46 -7.70 -14.51
N ALA A 163 5.29 -7.44 -13.51
CA ALA A 163 6.12 -6.24 -13.38
C ALA A 163 7.59 -6.64 -13.17
N TYR A 164 8.46 -5.87 -13.76
CA TYR A 164 9.91 -5.98 -13.61
C TYR A 164 10.47 -4.58 -13.39
N SER A 165 11.22 -4.42 -12.31
CA SER A 165 11.88 -3.18 -11.92
C SER A 165 13.37 -3.32 -12.10
N VAL A 166 13.98 -2.39 -12.82
CA VAL A 166 15.44 -2.35 -13.02
C VAL A 166 16.05 -1.32 -12.08
N HIS A 167 17.08 -1.71 -11.34
CA HIS A 167 17.82 -0.83 -10.42
C HIS A 167 16.89 -0.08 -9.46
N GLU A 168 16.18 -0.80 -8.62
CA GLU A 168 15.15 -0.29 -7.71
C GLU A 168 15.64 0.93 -6.90
N GLY A 169 15.38 2.14 -7.44
CA GLY A 169 15.66 3.43 -6.77
C GLY A 169 17.16 3.75 -6.53
N GLN A 170 18.07 2.97 -7.04
CA GLN A 170 19.49 3.09 -6.81
C GLN A 170 20.25 3.59 -8.05
N SER A 171 21.34 4.32 -7.83
CA SER A 171 22.38 4.43 -8.82
C SER A 171 23.04 3.05 -8.96
N VAL A 172 23.44 2.68 -10.17
CA VAL A 172 24.22 1.48 -10.38
C VAL A 172 25.36 1.43 -9.37
N GLN A 173 25.28 0.50 -8.43
CA GLN A 173 26.38 0.21 -7.53
C GLN A 173 27.33 -0.74 -8.26
N LEU A 174 28.60 -0.61 -8.00
CA LEU A 174 29.62 -1.50 -8.53
C LEU A 174 30.23 -2.24 -7.35
N ASP A 175 30.48 -3.53 -7.55
CA ASP A 175 31.26 -4.32 -6.61
C ASP A 175 32.72 -3.88 -6.58
N ASP A 176 33.56 -4.52 -5.76
CA ASP A 176 34.98 -4.25 -5.63
C ASP A 176 35.78 -4.59 -6.93
N GLU A 177 35.19 -5.33 -7.84
CA GLU A 177 35.77 -5.72 -9.15
C GLU A 177 35.32 -4.76 -10.28
N GLY A 178 34.34 -3.87 -9.99
CA GLY A 178 33.80 -2.86 -10.90
C GLY A 178 32.67 -3.35 -11.78
N ASP A 179 32.07 -4.49 -11.44
CA ASP A 179 30.88 -5.03 -12.08
C ASP A 179 29.60 -4.42 -11.44
N ALA A 180 28.54 -4.28 -12.23
CA ALA A 180 27.27 -3.76 -11.73
C ALA A 180 26.59 -4.78 -10.83
N LEU A 181 26.24 -4.37 -9.63
CA LEU A 181 25.44 -5.16 -8.71
C LEU A 181 24.01 -5.32 -9.22
N ASP A 182 23.44 -6.49 -8.98
CA ASP A 182 22.08 -6.84 -9.43
C ASP A 182 21.05 -6.35 -8.41
N SER A 183 20.25 -5.36 -8.79
CA SER A 183 19.25 -4.72 -7.92
C SER A 183 17.85 -4.77 -8.52
N ASP A 184 17.58 -5.79 -9.29
CA ASP A 184 16.32 -5.97 -9.98
C ASP A 184 15.25 -6.58 -9.07
N SER A 185 14.00 -6.31 -9.40
CA SER A 185 12.87 -6.89 -8.68
C SER A 185 11.80 -7.35 -9.66
N MET A 186 11.19 -8.48 -9.37
CA MET A 186 10.09 -9.04 -10.16
C MET A 186 8.86 -9.20 -9.28
N SER A 187 7.71 -8.78 -9.78
CA SER A 187 6.43 -8.95 -9.08
C SER A 187 5.35 -9.42 -10.05
N MET A 188 4.55 -10.41 -9.63
CA MET A 188 3.46 -10.91 -10.44
C MET A 188 2.21 -11.15 -9.60
N SER A 189 1.03 -11.08 -10.22
CA SER A 189 -0.23 -11.45 -9.59
C SER A 189 -1.24 -12.05 -10.57
N LEU A 190 -2.05 -12.98 -10.06
CA LEU A 190 -3.28 -13.45 -10.68
C LEU A 190 -4.44 -12.98 -9.84
N ASN A 191 -5.39 -12.28 -10.47
CA ASN A 191 -6.53 -11.68 -9.80
C ASN A 191 -7.82 -12.22 -10.39
N TYR A 192 -8.83 -12.40 -9.54
CA TYR A 192 -10.16 -12.79 -9.91
C TYR A 192 -11.20 -11.88 -9.28
N ALA A 193 -12.15 -11.42 -10.08
CA ALA A 193 -13.34 -10.69 -9.61
C ALA A 193 -14.57 -11.18 -10.38
N GLY A 194 -15.44 -11.92 -9.71
CA GLY A 194 -16.64 -12.47 -10.33
C GLY A 194 -17.68 -12.95 -9.32
N GLY A 195 -18.94 -12.59 -9.56
CA GLY A 195 -20.03 -12.92 -8.63
C GLY A 195 -19.75 -12.38 -7.22
N PRO A 196 -19.84 -13.22 -6.18
CA PRO A 196 -19.57 -12.81 -4.79
C PRO A 196 -18.08 -12.83 -4.43
N LEU A 197 -17.19 -13.37 -5.27
CA LEU A 197 -15.78 -13.62 -4.96
C LEU A 197 -14.87 -12.58 -5.60
N GLU A 198 -13.97 -12.02 -4.80
CA GLU A 198 -12.77 -11.30 -5.21
C GLU A 198 -11.56 -12.02 -4.59
N ALA A 199 -10.54 -12.35 -5.37
CA ALA A 199 -9.36 -13.04 -4.89
C ALA A 199 -8.11 -12.60 -5.65
N SER A 200 -6.96 -12.65 -4.99
CA SER A 200 -5.66 -12.37 -5.57
C SER A 200 -4.63 -13.35 -5.03
N LEU A 201 -3.73 -13.80 -5.90
CA LEU A 201 -2.51 -14.53 -5.57
C LEU A 201 -1.35 -13.78 -6.20
N ALA A 202 -0.28 -13.54 -5.45
CA ALA A 202 0.88 -12.80 -5.93
C ALA A 202 2.18 -13.44 -5.45
N TYR A 203 3.23 -13.22 -6.23
CA TYR A 203 4.61 -13.51 -5.91
C TYR A 203 5.46 -12.27 -6.19
N GLU A 204 6.45 -12.01 -5.35
CA GLU A 204 7.43 -10.94 -5.55
C GLU A 204 8.79 -11.43 -5.08
N GLN A 205 9.83 -11.09 -5.83
CA GLN A 205 11.23 -11.37 -5.53
C GLN A 205 12.04 -10.10 -5.73
N ALA A 206 12.98 -9.85 -4.87
CA ALA A 206 13.99 -8.80 -5.01
C ALA A 206 15.38 -9.41 -4.81
N GLU A 207 16.33 -8.98 -5.63
CA GLU A 207 17.71 -9.45 -5.59
C GLU A 207 18.48 -8.90 -4.37
N GLU A 208 19.59 -9.51 -4.03
CA GLU A 208 20.44 -9.22 -2.88
C GLU A 208 20.88 -7.75 -2.81
N ASP A 209 21.22 -7.17 -3.95
CA ASP A 209 21.76 -5.80 -4.05
C ASP A 209 20.68 -4.72 -4.04
N THR A 210 19.45 -5.05 -3.73
CA THR A 210 18.40 -4.05 -3.48
C THR A 210 18.66 -3.36 -2.14
N SER A 211 18.13 -2.16 -1.97
CA SER A 211 18.25 -1.41 -0.70
C SER A 211 17.62 -2.12 0.52
N ARG A 212 17.02 -3.29 0.32
CA ARG A 212 16.30 -4.07 1.35
C ARG A 212 16.71 -5.52 1.40
N GLY A 213 17.78 -5.89 0.69
CA GLY A 213 18.33 -7.23 0.63
C GLY A 213 17.48 -8.23 -0.16
N GLU A 214 18.05 -9.43 -0.32
CA GLU A 214 17.42 -10.54 -1.01
C GLU A 214 16.19 -11.02 -0.23
N ARG A 215 15.07 -11.11 -0.94
CA ARG A 215 13.83 -11.60 -0.36
C ARG A 215 12.85 -12.06 -1.42
N ASP A 216 12.04 -13.01 -1.06
CA ASP A 216 10.90 -13.39 -1.86
C ASP A 216 9.64 -13.59 -1.00
N GLY A 217 8.47 -13.61 -1.64
CA GLY A 217 7.24 -13.78 -0.91
C GLY A 217 6.07 -14.17 -1.78
N ILE A 218 5.15 -14.89 -1.15
CA ILE A 218 3.86 -15.25 -1.72
C ILE A 218 2.77 -14.58 -0.90
N ARG A 219 1.75 -14.05 -1.56
CA ARG A 219 0.58 -13.44 -0.93
C ARG A 219 -0.70 -13.93 -1.55
N ALA A 220 -1.66 -14.31 -0.72
CA ALA A 220 -3.02 -14.62 -1.10
C ALA A 220 -4.01 -13.76 -0.31
N ALA A 221 -5.00 -13.21 -0.99
CA ALA A 221 -6.10 -12.47 -0.35
C ALA A 221 -7.41 -12.79 -1.04
N ALA A 222 -8.47 -12.91 -0.25
CA ALA A 222 -9.81 -13.17 -0.78
C ALA A 222 -10.88 -12.40 0.00
N ALA A 223 -11.94 -12.04 -0.70
CA ALA A 223 -13.18 -11.53 -0.13
C ALA A 223 -14.37 -12.27 -0.72
N TYR A 224 -15.30 -12.68 0.13
CA TYR A 224 -16.52 -13.35 -0.29
C TYR A 224 -17.76 -12.67 0.31
N LYS A 225 -18.67 -12.21 -0.54
CA LYS A 225 -19.96 -11.66 -0.13
C LYS A 225 -20.91 -12.79 0.20
N LEU A 226 -20.99 -13.16 1.47
CA LEU A 226 -21.92 -14.20 1.95
C LEU A 226 -23.37 -13.78 1.79
N THR A 227 -23.65 -12.48 2.00
CA THR A 227 -24.94 -11.83 1.77
C THR A 227 -24.70 -10.40 1.28
N ASP A 228 -25.76 -9.67 0.93
CA ASP A 228 -25.66 -8.24 0.57
C ASP A 228 -25.15 -7.38 1.74
N ALA A 229 -25.35 -7.85 2.97
CA ALA A 229 -24.93 -7.16 4.18
C ALA A 229 -23.58 -7.64 4.73
N PHE A 230 -23.17 -8.89 4.48
CA PHE A 230 -21.98 -9.46 5.10
C PHE A 230 -20.95 -9.93 4.09
N LYS A 231 -19.73 -9.40 4.22
CA LYS A 231 -18.53 -9.78 3.47
C LYS A 231 -17.50 -10.37 4.44
N LEU A 232 -17.02 -11.56 4.13
CA LEU A 232 -15.91 -12.22 4.80
C LEU A 232 -14.62 -11.96 4.02
N VAL A 233 -13.48 -11.80 4.70
CA VAL A 233 -12.17 -11.67 4.07
C VAL A 233 -11.15 -12.59 4.74
N GLY A 234 -10.18 -13.05 3.94
CA GLY A 234 -9.05 -13.86 4.40
C GLY A 234 -7.76 -13.39 3.74
N PHE A 235 -6.65 -13.52 4.45
CA PHE A 235 -5.33 -13.10 4.03
C PHE A 235 -4.29 -14.12 4.46
N TYR A 236 -3.29 -14.34 3.60
CA TYR A 236 -2.06 -15.08 3.88
C TYR A 236 -0.90 -14.45 3.14
N GLN A 237 0.24 -14.39 3.78
CA GLN A 237 1.52 -13.99 3.21
C GLN A 237 2.63 -14.80 3.86
N THR A 238 3.57 -15.28 3.07
CA THR A 238 4.87 -15.76 3.52
C THR A 238 5.96 -14.89 2.92
N ILE A 239 7.02 -14.64 3.68
CA ILE A 239 8.22 -13.93 3.24
C ILE A 239 9.41 -14.77 3.68
N GLU A 240 10.32 -15.04 2.75
CA GLU A 240 11.67 -15.52 3.01
C GLU A 240 12.64 -14.37 2.80
N TYR A 241 13.49 -14.10 3.81
CA TYR A 241 14.51 -13.07 3.79
C TYR A 241 15.89 -13.74 3.89
N ASP A 242 16.69 -13.62 2.83
CA ASP A 242 17.95 -14.35 2.70
C ASP A 242 19.11 -13.43 2.27
N ASP A 243 19.14 -12.22 2.79
CA ASP A 243 20.22 -11.26 2.53
C ASP A 243 21.55 -11.79 3.10
N ALA A 244 22.57 -11.91 2.26
CA ALA A 244 23.87 -12.44 2.64
C ALA A 244 24.60 -11.57 3.66
N ASP A 245 24.35 -10.25 3.66
CA ASP A 245 24.94 -9.29 4.58
C ASP A 245 24.20 -9.23 5.93
N ALA A 246 22.99 -9.80 6.01
CA ALA A 246 22.21 -9.84 7.23
C ALA A 246 22.73 -10.89 8.21
N SER A 247 22.61 -10.62 9.50
CA SER A 247 22.85 -11.63 10.55
C SER A 247 21.79 -12.73 10.54
N ASP A 248 22.13 -13.91 11.06
CA ASP A 248 21.16 -15.01 11.19
C ASP A 248 19.90 -14.55 11.96
N LEU A 249 20.08 -13.78 13.04
CA LEU A 249 18.97 -13.22 13.78
C LEU A 249 18.09 -12.28 12.95
N GLU A 250 18.66 -11.44 12.10
CA GLU A 250 17.88 -10.57 11.20
C GLU A 250 17.12 -11.37 10.17
N ARG A 251 17.73 -12.41 9.59
CA ARG A 251 17.03 -13.32 8.67
C ARG A 251 15.84 -14.00 9.35
N ASP A 252 16.03 -14.56 10.53
CA ASP A 252 14.97 -15.22 11.30
C ASP A 252 13.89 -14.23 11.75
N LEU A 253 14.25 -12.99 12.11
CA LEU A 253 13.28 -11.96 12.48
C LEU A 253 12.40 -11.50 11.30
N TRP A 254 12.94 -11.49 10.09
CA TRP A 254 12.22 -10.95 8.93
C TRP A 254 11.52 -12.04 8.11
N THR A 255 12.03 -13.27 8.10
CA THR A 255 11.32 -14.45 7.58
C THR A 255 10.08 -14.69 8.43
N SER A 256 8.91 -14.75 7.80
CA SER A 256 7.65 -14.86 8.56
C SER A 256 6.45 -15.24 7.71
N ASP A 257 5.51 -15.90 8.36
CA ASP A 257 4.16 -16.08 7.89
C ASP A 257 3.21 -15.07 8.53
N VAL A 258 2.34 -14.45 7.73
CA VAL A 258 1.28 -13.56 8.22
C VAL A 258 -0.05 -14.05 7.67
N TYR A 259 -0.99 -14.33 8.55
CA TYR A 259 -2.33 -14.72 8.12
C TYR A 259 -3.41 -14.05 8.96
N GLY A 260 -4.62 -13.98 8.42
CA GLY A 260 -5.71 -13.34 9.13
C GLY A 260 -7.06 -13.52 8.46
N VAL A 261 -8.07 -13.24 9.25
CA VAL A 261 -9.47 -13.30 8.84
C VAL A 261 -10.21 -12.07 9.36
N GLY A 262 -11.16 -11.59 8.58
CA GLY A 262 -11.97 -10.44 8.96
C GLY A 262 -13.31 -10.40 8.28
N GLY A 263 -14.08 -9.37 8.56
CA GLY A 263 -15.37 -9.18 7.93
C GLY A 263 -15.88 -7.75 8.01
N GLU A 264 -16.81 -7.47 7.12
CA GLU A 264 -17.57 -6.22 7.08
C GLU A 264 -19.06 -6.55 7.13
N TYR A 265 -19.77 -5.94 8.07
CA TYR A 265 -21.22 -6.08 8.21
C TYR A 265 -21.91 -4.72 8.07
N LYS A 266 -22.74 -4.57 7.04
CA LYS A 266 -23.54 -3.39 6.80
C LYS A 266 -24.75 -3.37 7.74
N ILE A 267 -24.74 -2.50 8.72
CA ILE A 267 -25.88 -2.26 9.63
C ILE A 267 -26.90 -1.29 9.03
N ALA A 268 -26.50 -0.52 8.03
CA ALA A 268 -27.35 0.34 7.21
C ALA A 268 -26.77 0.46 5.80
N SER A 269 -27.49 1.06 4.87
CA SER A 269 -27.03 1.24 3.47
C SER A 269 -25.72 2.02 3.35
N ASN A 270 -25.42 2.87 4.33
CA ASN A 270 -24.25 3.74 4.36
C ASN A 270 -23.36 3.55 5.60
N THR A 271 -23.64 2.54 6.45
CA THR A 271 -22.86 2.29 7.68
C THR A 271 -22.49 0.83 7.76
N ALA A 272 -21.19 0.58 7.98
CA ALA A 272 -20.64 -0.76 8.13
C ALA A 272 -19.81 -0.88 9.41
N LEU A 273 -19.93 -2.01 10.07
CA LEU A 273 -19.01 -2.48 11.10
C LEU A 273 -17.94 -3.34 10.42
N LYS A 274 -16.70 -3.23 10.89
CA LYS A 274 -15.56 -3.99 10.39
C LYS A 274 -14.81 -4.61 11.55
N ALA A 275 -14.32 -5.83 11.37
CA ALA A 275 -13.42 -6.46 12.32
C ALA A 275 -12.39 -7.30 11.56
N MET A 276 -11.17 -7.39 12.09
CA MET A 276 -10.09 -8.21 11.54
C MET A 276 -9.18 -8.68 12.66
N TRP A 277 -8.77 -9.93 12.59
CA TRP A 277 -7.68 -10.50 13.35
C TRP A 277 -6.60 -10.96 12.38
N MET A 278 -5.35 -10.71 12.75
CA MET A 278 -4.18 -11.17 12.02
C MET A 278 -3.09 -11.55 13.01
N THR A 279 -2.29 -12.54 12.63
CA THR A 279 -1.08 -12.93 13.34
C THR A 279 0.10 -12.95 12.41
N ARG A 280 1.26 -12.66 12.94
CA ARG A 280 2.57 -12.85 12.33
C ARG A 280 3.31 -13.88 13.14
N ASP A 281 3.79 -14.92 12.46
CA ASP A 281 4.60 -16.02 12.97
C ASP A 281 5.99 -15.86 12.33
N ALA A 282 7.00 -15.54 13.12
CA ALA A 282 8.38 -15.31 12.68
C ALA A 282 9.24 -16.56 12.93
N ASP A 283 10.30 -16.73 12.15
CA ASP A 283 11.23 -17.84 12.38
C ASP A 283 12.08 -17.65 13.65
N ALA A 284 12.26 -16.40 14.11
CA ALA A 284 12.94 -16.10 15.36
C ALA A 284 12.05 -16.42 16.58
N ASP A 285 12.66 -17.01 17.61
CA ASP A 285 12.00 -17.26 18.90
C ASP A 285 11.49 -15.94 19.53
N ASP A 286 10.32 -15.97 20.15
CA ASP A 286 9.69 -14.84 20.87
C ASP A 286 9.48 -13.57 20.03
N ALA A 287 9.25 -13.70 18.72
CA ALA A 287 9.10 -12.57 17.78
C ALA A 287 7.76 -12.55 17.03
N ASP A 288 6.75 -13.23 17.57
CA ASP A 288 5.40 -13.24 17.01
C ASP A 288 4.62 -12.00 17.41
N ALA A 289 3.58 -11.70 16.64
CA ALA A 289 2.68 -10.60 16.96
C ALA A 289 1.25 -10.87 16.50
N ASP A 290 0.29 -10.54 17.35
CA ASP A 290 -1.14 -10.65 17.10
C ASP A 290 -1.81 -9.27 17.02
N MET A 291 -2.62 -9.01 16.00
CA MET A 291 -3.36 -7.77 15.87
C MET A 291 -4.86 -7.97 15.74
N TRP A 292 -5.62 -7.27 16.58
CA TRP A 292 -7.06 -7.17 16.51
C TRP A 292 -7.50 -5.75 16.16
N VAL A 293 -8.42 -5.64 15.23
CA VAL A 293 -8.98 -4.35 14.82
C VAL A 293 -10.48 -4.43 14.73
N VAL A 294 -11.16 -3.45 15.31
CA VAL A 294 -12.60 -3.24 15.13
C VAL A 294 -12.87 -1.79 14.74
N GLY A 295 -13.90 -1.57 13.93
CA GLY A 295 -14.20 -0.24 13.49
C GLY A 295 -15.60 -0.06 12.93
N VAL A 296 -15.98 1.18 12.78
CA VAL A 296 -17.22 1.61 12.11
C VAL A 296 -16.88 2.64 11.03
N GLU A 297 -17.43 2.44 9.84
CA GLU A 297 -17.35 3.40 8.75
C GLU A 297 -18.78 3.89 8.40
N HIS A 298 -18.95 5.20 8.31
CA HIS A 298 -20.20 5.82 7.87
C HIS A 298 -19.94 6.70 6.64
N LYS A 299 -20.59 6.39 5.53
CA LYS A 299 -20.54 7.18 4.29
C LYS A 299 -21.58 8.31 4.38
N LEU A 300 -21.11 9.54 4.41
CA LEU A 300 -21.97 10.72 4.33
C LEU A 300 -22.57 10.85 2.92
N ASP A 301 -21.74 10.53 1.89
CA ASP A 301 -22.15 10.36 0.50
C ASP A 301 -21.19 9.41 -0.24
N LYS A 302 -21.13 9.49 -1.59
CA LYS A 302 -20.22 8.65 -2.40
C LYS A 302 -18.76 9.05 -2.25
N ALA A 303 -18.48 10.32 -1.94
CA ALA A 303 -17.13 10.88 -1.90
C ALA A 303 -16.60 11.00 -0.47
N VAL A 304 -17.48 11.21 0.52
CA VAL A 304 -17.11 11.54 1.89
C VAL A 304 -17.52 10.44 2.87
N ARG A 305 -16.59 10.02 3.70
CA ARG A 305 -16.82 9.07 4.80
C ARG A 305 -16.11 9.51 6.07
N VAL A 306 -16.69 9.12 7.19
CA VAL A 306 -16.08 9.20 8.52
C VAL A 306 -15.96 7.80 9.09
N TYR A 307 -15.00 7.60 9.97
CA TYR A 307 -14.80 6.31 10.63
C TYR A 307 -14.23 6.47 12.02
N ALA A 308 -14.40 5.44 12.83
CA ALA A 308 -13.67 5.26 14.07
C ALA A 308 -13.21 3.81 14.19
N ASN A 309 -11.95 3.59 14.54
CA ASN A 309 -11.35 2.28 14.71
C ASN A 309 -10.63 2.20 16.05
N TYR A 310 -10.58 1.01 16.61
CA TYR A 310 -9.72 0.63 17.72
C TYR A 310 -8.93 -0.60 17.32
N ALA A 311 -7.61 -0.55 17.54
CA ALA A 311 -6.71 -1.64 17.26
C ALA A 311 -5.83 -1.93 18.48
N VAL A 312 -5.53 -3.20 18.67
CA VAL A 312 -4.60 -3.71 19.68
C VAL A 312 -3.63 -4.63 18.97
N LEU A 313 -2.35 -4.51 19.30
CA LEU A 313 -1.30 -5.39 18.82
C LEU A 313 -0.50 -5.90 20.02
N ASP A 314 -0.55 -7.22 20.23
CA ASP A 314 0.24 -7.92 21.23
C ASP A 314 1.57 -8.33 20.61
N ASN A 315 2.68 -8.06 21.29
CA ASN A 315 4.03 -8.42 20.87
C ASN A 315 4.61 -9.48 21.78
N ASP A 316 5.34 -10.43 21.21
CA ASP A 316 6.24 -11.27 21.98
C ASP A 316 7.52 -10.52 22.39
N ASP A 317 8.29 -11.08 23.32
CA ASP A 317 9.37 -10.40 24.07
C ASP A 317 10.51 -9.84 23.18
N ALA A 318 10.72 -10.40 21.97
CA ALA A 318 11.79 -9.97 21.07
C ALA A 318 11.37 -8.89 20.07
N ILE A 319 10.10 -8.45 20.05
CA ILE A 319 9.58 -7.51 19.05
C ILE A 319 8.77 -6.37 19.69
N ARG A 320 8.69 -5.22 18.99
CA ARG A 320 7.93 -4.03 19.41
C ARG A 320 7.21 -3.40 18.22
N MET A 321 6.21 -4.06 17.74
CA MET A 321 5.36 -3.58 16.66
C MET A 321 4.22 -2.72 17.21
N ASN A 322 3.59 -1.94 16.35
CA ASN A 322 2.44 -1.12 16.74
C ASN A 322 1.38 -1.08 15.64
N PRO A 323 0.09 -0.85 15.98
CA PRO A 323 -0.98 -0.90 15.00
C PRO A 323 -1.17 0.39 14.19
N TRP A 324 -0.21 1.33 14.19
CA TRP A 324 -0.37 2.66 13.56
C TRP A 324 0.74 3.07 12.59
N SER A 325 1.85 2.36 12.46
CA SER A 325 3.05 2.81 11.73
C SER A 325 2.88 2.96 10.23
N GLN A 326 1.86 2.35 9.63
CA GLN A 326 1.76 2.26 8.19
C GLN A 326 0.72 3.18 7.57
N GLY A 327 1.12 3.82 6.43
CA GLY A 327 0.21 4.62 5.60
C GLY A 327 -0.14 6.01 6.13
N ARG A 328 0.57 6.52 7.13
CA ARG A 328 0.25 7.74 7.88
C ARG A 328 1.44 8.68 7.99
N SER A 329 1.19 10.00 8.07
CA SER A 329 2.24 11.02 8.17
C SER A 329 2.76 11.25 9.59
N ALA A 330 1.89 11.13 10.60
CA ALA A 330 2.32 11.06 11.99
C ALA A 330 2.55 9.59 12.33
N ASN A 331 3.79 9.21 12.50
CA ASN A 331 4.22 7.82 12.48
C ASN A 331 5.33 7.59 13.53
N PRO A 332 5.02 7.84 14.81
CA PRO A 332 6.01 7.58 15.86
C PRO A 332 6.27 6.06 15.96
N SER A 333 7.53 5.73 16.14
CA SER A 333 7.92 4.38 16.53
C SER A 333 7.50 4.13 17.98
N SER A 334 7.37 2.87 18.37
CA SER A 334 7.30 2.48 19.77
C SER A 334 8.58 2.88 20.50
N SER A 335 8.49 3.12 21.80
CA SER A 335 9.64 3.41 22.66
C SER A 335 10.60 2.21 22.70
N ASP A 336 11.83 2.45 23.16
CA ASP A 336 12.81 1.37 23.32
C ASP A 336 12.41 0.33 24.37
N ASP A 337 11.55 0.72 25.32
CA ASP A 337 11.04 -0.13 26.39
C ASP A 337 9.75 -0.89 26.03
N ALA A 338 9.26 -0.78 24.78
CA ALA A 338 8.01 -1.40 24.32
C ALA A 338 8.17 -2.83 23.78
N PHE A 339 9.32 -3.50 23.98
CA PHE A 339 9.49 -4.89 23.62
C PHE A 339 8.60 -5.78 24.50
N GLY A 340 7.84 -6.68 23.91
CA GLY A 340 6.90 -7.56 24.60
C GLY A 340 5.62 -6.88 25.09
N GLU A 341 5.46 -5.57 24.84
CA GLU A 341 4.32 -4.82 25.33
C GLU A 341 3.15 -4.81 24.35
N GLN A 342 1.95 -4.68 24.90
CA GLN A 342 0.73 -4.55 24.11
C GLN A 342 0.52 -3.10 23.65
N ALA A 343 0.67 -2.85 22.36
CA ALA A 343 0.37 -1.53 21.77
C ALA A 343 -1.10 -1.39 21.40
N SER A 344 -1.69 -0.23 21.64
CA SER A 344 -3.08 0.04 21.28
C SER A 344 -3.28 1.42 20.67
N ALA A 345 -4.31 1.57 19.83
CA ALA A 345 -4.63 2.85 19.24
C ALA A 345 -6.14 2.98 18.96
N PHE A 346 -6.67 4.16 19.26
CA PHE A 346 -8.01 4.59 18.84
C PHE A 346 -7.89 5.73 17.82
N THR A 347 -8.69 5.70 16.76
CA THR A 347 -8.66 6.73 15.72
C THR A 347 -10.07 7.17 15.33
N VAL A 348 -10.19 8.45 15.02
CA VAL A 348 -11.37 9.03 14.35
C VAL A 348 -10.88 9.75 13.11
N GLY A 349 -11.43 9.41 11.94
CA GLY A 349 -10.95 9.95 10.67
C GLY A 349 -12.04 10.40 9.72
N LEU A 350 -11.63 11.26 8.80
CA LEU A 350 -12.41 11.75 7.67
C LEU A 350 -11.65 11.48 6.39
N ARG A 351 -12.33 10.91 5.39
CA ARG A 351 -11.80 10.75 4.04
C ARG A 351 -12.75 11.37 3.02
N TYR A 352 -12.19 12.22 2.17
CA TYR A 352 -12.85 12.82 1.02
C TYR A 352 -12.09 12.45 -0.26
N ASP A 353 -12.72 11.72 -1.15
CA ASP A 353 -12.22 11.39 -2.49
C ASP A 353 -12.91 12.34 -3.51
N PHE A 354 -12.16 13.03 -4.36
CA PHE A 354 -12.67 14.00 -5.34
C PHE A 354 -12.08 13.82 -6.72
#